data_289e977efd0aa223f4cdc26fc8379e41
#
_entry.id   289e977efd0aa223f4cdc26fc8379e41
#
_cell.length_a   1.000
_cell.length_b   1.000
_cell.length_c   1.000
_cell.angle_alpha   90.00
_cell.angle_beta   90.00
_cell.angle_gamma   90.00
#
_symmetry.space_group_name_H-M   'P 1'
#
loop_
_entity.id
_entity.type
_entity.pdbx_description
1 polymer ?
#
loop_
_entity_poly.entity_id
_entity_poly.type
_entity_poly.pdbx_seq_one_letter_code
_entity_poly.pdbx_strand_id
1 'polypeptide(L)'
;MKTAKQLERYFKGAANHRRLEILFLVNKRNGLTLEKIAETLNCNIKTISEHTRRLVHAGLLNKKYQGREVAHSLSPYGERVINFTDKF
;
A
#
# COMPACT_ATOMS: atom_id res chain seq x y z
N MET A 1 5.90 20.69 10.30
CA MET A 1 5.09 20.24 9.15
C MET A 1 6.00 19.90 7.97
N LYS A 2 5.64 18.90 7.22
CA LYS A 2 6.42 18.53 6.03
C LYS A 2 6.27 19.56 4.93
N THR A 3 7.33 19.75 4.14
CA THR A 3 7.31 20.63 2.98
C THR A 3 6.50 19.99 1.85
N ALA A 4 6.12 20.81 0.86
CA ALA A 4 5.44 20.31 -0.33
C ALA A 4 6.27 19.19 -1.01
N LYS A 5 7.59 19.37 -1.08
CA LYS A 5 8.49 18.39 -1.70
C LYS A 5 8.47 17.07 -0.95
N GLN A 6 8.45 17.12 0.38
CA GLN A 6 8.38 15.90 1.20
C GLN A 6 7.02 15.22 1.06
N LEU A 7 5.93 16.00 1.00
CA LEU A 7 4.58 15.45 0.84
C LEU A 7 4.36 14.82 -0.54
N GLU A 8 5.01 15.35 -1.56
CA GLU A 8 4.88 14.85 -2.93
C GLU A 8 5.08 13.34 -3.03
N ARG A 9 6.04 12.81 -2.29
CA ARG A 9 6.38 11.38 -2.31
C ARG A 9 5.18 10.52 -1.91
N TYR A 10 4.47 10.94 -0.87
CA TYR A 10 3.31 10.17 -0.38
C TYR A 10 2.14 10.24 -1.36
N PHE A 11 1.87 11.42 -1.88
CA PHE A 11 0.77 11.59 -2.83
C PHE A 11 1.04 10.88 -4.14
N LYS A 12 2.24 10.97 -4.67
CA LYS A 12 2.61 10.23 -5.88
C LYS A 12 2.55 8.72 -5.67
N GLY A 13 2.98 8.27 -4.49
CA GLY A 13 2.94 6.86 -4.16
C GLY A 13 1.52 6.31 -4.16
N ALA A 14 0.55 7.08 -3.68
CA ALA A 14 -0.84 6.65 -3.59
C ALA A 14 -1.65 6.88 -4.87
N ALA A 15 -1.20 7.78 -5.77
CA ALA A 15 -2.01 8.28 -6.89
C ALA A 15 -2.12 7.28 -8.04
N ASN A 16 -2.81 6.17 -7.81
CA ASN A 16 -3.08 5.14 -8.80
C ASN A 16 -4.22 4.28 -8.24
N HIS A 17 -5.28 4.01 -9.06
CA HIS A 17 -6.45 3.30 -8.53
C HIS A 17 -6.11 1.92 -7.99
N ARG A 18 -5.19 1.18 -8.60
CA ARG A 18 -4.77 -0.15 -8.09
C ARG A 18 -4.04 -0.02 -6.76
N ARG A 19 -3.20 1.00 -6.61
CA ARG A 19 -2.50 1.23 -5.35
C ARG A 19 -3.46 1.63 -4.25
N LEU A 20 -4.47 2.43 -4.55
CA LEU A 20 -5.52 2.76 -3.57
C LEU A 20 -6.30 1.51 -3.17
N GLU A 21 -6.63 0.63 -4.13
CA GLU A 21 -7.30 -0.63 -3.83
C GLU A 21 -6.46 -1.50 -2.90
N ILE A 22 -5.14 -1.54 -3.14
CA ILE A 22 -4.23 -2.30 -2.27
C ILE A 22 -4.25 -1.74 -0.85
N LEU A 23 -4.17 -0.42 -0.72
CA LEU A 23 -4.21 0.22 0.60
C LEU A 23 -5.53 -0.07 1.32
N PHE A 24 -6.66 0.02 0.62
CA PHE A 24 -7.97 -0.29 1.20
C PHE A 24 -8.04 -1.74 1.66
N LEU A 25 -7.53 -2.67 0.84
CA LEU A 25 -7.57 -4.09 1.15
C LEU A 25 -6.69 -4.41 2.37
N VAL A 26 -5.47 -3.89 2.40
CA VAL A 26 -4.53 -4.11 3.51
C VAL A 26 -5.06 -3.48 4.80
N ASN A 27 -5.78 -2.35 4.68
CA ASN A 27 -6.44 -1.74 5.83
C ASN A 27 -7.48 -2.66 6.47
N LYS A 28 -8.22 -3.40 5.63
CA LYS A 28 -9.23 -4.34 6.12
C LYS A 28 -8.61 -5.62 6.64
N ARG A 29 -7.52 -6.08 6.03
CA ARG A 29 -6.87 -7.35 6.33
C ARG A 29 -5.37 -7.17 6.46
N ASN A 30 -4.91 -6.88 7.66
CA ASN A 30 -3.48 -6.79 7.94
C ASN A 30 -2.82 -8.15 7.72
N GLY A 31 -1.60 -8.12 7.21
CA GLY A 31 -0.79 -9.32 7.07
C GLY A 31 -0.97 -10.07 5.76
N LEU A 32 -1.63 -9.46 4.77
CA LEU A 32 -1.81 -10.11 3.48
C LEU A 32 -0.49 -10.28 2.74
N THR A 33 -0.30 -11.46 2.15
CA THR A 33 0.83 -11.73 1.28
C THR A 33 0.59 -11.12 -0.09
N LEU A 34 1.65 -11.01 -0.88
CA LEU A 34 1.59 -10.53 -2.25
C LEU A 34 0.61 -11.37 -3.09
N GLU A 35 0.71 -12.69 -2.94
CA GLU A 35 -0.13 -13.64 -3.69
C GLU A 35 -1.60 -13.44 -3.33
N LYS A 36 -1.88 -13.22 -2.05
CA LYS A 36 -3.26 -13.05 -1.58
C LYS A 36 -3.85 -11.72 -2.07
N ILE A 37 -3.05 -10.67 -2.10
CA ILE A 37 -3.47 -9.38 -2.64
C ILE A 37 -3.83 -9.54 -4.12
N ALA A 38 -2.93 -10.16 -4.89
CA ALA A 38 -3.13 -10.36 -6.32
C ALA A 38 -4.40 -11.19 -6.58
N GLU A 39 -4.58 -12.26 -5.84
CA GLU A 39 -5.75 -13.13 -5.96
C GLU A 39 -7.04 -12.36 -5.63
N THR A 40 -7.06 -11.63 -4.52
CA THR A 40 -8.24 -10.90 -4.07
C THR A 40 -8.65 -9.82 -5.07
N LEU A 41 -7.67 -9.11 -5.65
CA LEU A 41 -7.93 -8.05 -6.62
C LEU A 41 -8.06 -8.59 -8.05
N ASN A 42 -7.88 -9.88 -8.23
CA ASN A 42 -7.93 -10.53 -9.55
C ASN A 42 -6.97 -9.85 -10.54
N CYS A 43 -5.75 -9.64 -10.09
CA CYS A 43 -4.71 -8.96 -10.87
C CYS A 43 -3.50 -9.83 -11.04
N ASN A 44 -2.73 -9.54 -12.09
CA ASN A 44 -1.45 -10.20 -12.34
C ASN A 44 -0.50 -9.92 -11.17
N ILE A 45 0.17 -10.97 -10.69
CA ILE A 45 1.06 -10.87 -9.53
C ILE A 45 2.24 -9.93 -9.79
N LYS A 46 2.75 -9.87 -11.02
CA LYS A 46 3.86 -8.96 -11.35
C LYS A 46 3.43 -7.51 -11.22
N THR A 47 2.21 -7.20 -11.68
CA THR A 47 1.64 -5.86 -11.57
C THR A 47 1.45 -5.47 -10.11
N ILE A 48 0.89 -6.38 -9.32
CA ILE A 48 0.67 -6.14 -7.88
C ILE A 48 2.02 -6.00 -7.16
N SER A 49 3.01 -6.81 -7.52
CA SER A 49 4.35 -6.71 -6.95
C SER A 49 4.94 -5.32 -7.18
N GLU A 50 4.80 -4.79 -8.41
CA GLU A 50 5.29 -3.46 -8.74
C GLU A 50 4.59 -2.37 -7.92
N HIS A 51 3.26 -2.47 -7.81
CA HIS A 51 2.50 -1.49 -7.03
C HIS A 51 2.82 -1.55 -5.55
N THR A 52 2.93 -2.75 -4.96
CA THR A 52 3.30 -2.87 -3.55
C THR A 52 4.70 -2.34 -3.29
N ARG A 53 5.64 -2.60 -4.21
CA ARG A 53 7.00 -2.08 -4.10
C ARG A 53 7.00 -0.55 -4.06
N ARG A 54 6.21 0.09 -4.93
CA ARG A 54 6.10 1.55 -4.95
C ARG A 54 5.46 2.09 -3.68
N LEU A 55 4.45 1.39 -3.16
CA LEU A 55 3.80 1.80 -1.90
C LEU A 55 4.76 1.69 -0.71
N VAL A 56 5.55 0.62 -0.66
CA VAL A 56 6.56 0.47 0.39
C VAL A 56 7.62 1.56 0.27
N HIS A 57 8.10 1.79 -0.95
CA HIS A 57 9.12 2.81 -1.20
C HIS A 57 8.62 4.21 -0.85
N ALA A 58 7.34 4.47 -1.08
CA ALA A 58 6.72 5.76 -0.72
C ALA A 58 6.45 5.88 0.78
N GLY A 59 6.63 4.82 1.56
CA GLY A 59 6.43 4.86 3.01
C GLY A 59 4.98 4.66 3.44
N LEU A 60 4.13 4.07 2.58
CA LEU A 60 2.72 3.86 2.86
C LEU A 60 2.40 2.43 3.30
N LEU A 61 3.24 1.48 2.95
CA LEU A 61 3.13 0.09 3.37
C LEU A 61 4.41 -0.35 4.06
N ASN A 62 4.26 -1.26 5.02
CA ASN A 62 5.36 -1.96 5.64
C ASN A 62 5.37 -3.41 5.18
N LYS A 63 6.55 -4.00 5.09
CA LYS A 63 6.74 -5.42 4.81
C LYS A 63 7.26 -6.11 6.06
N LYS A 64 6.75 -7.32 6.31
CA LYS A 64 7.29 -8.17 7.37
C LYS A 64 7.54 -9.55 6.78
N TYR A 65 8.78 -9.99 6.85
CA TYR A 65 9.16 -11.30 6.33
C TYR A 65 8.79 -12.38 7.35
N GLN A 66 8.07 -13.39 6.89
CA GLN A 66 7.61 -14.52 7.70
C GLN A 66 7.95 -15.81 6.95
N GLY A 67 9.17 -16.32 7.16
CA GLY A 67 9.66 -17.44 6.39
C GLY A 67 9.81 -17.07 4.92
N ARG A 68 9.09 -17.77 4.04
CA ARG A 68 9.13 -17.51 2.60
C ARG A 68 8.11 -16.47 2.17
N GLU A 69 7.21 -16.10 3.07
CA GLU A 69 6.14 -15.16 2.76
C GLU A 69 6.49 -13.76 3.24
N VAL A 70 5.90 -12.77 2.59
CA VAL A 70 6.05 -11.37 2.97
C VAL A 70 4.65 -10.83 3.25
N ALA A 71 4.40 -10.49 4.51
CA ALA A 71 3.14 -9.90 4.92
C ALA A 71 3.19 -8.39 4.78
N HIS A 72 2.06 -7.79 4.44
CA HIS A 72 1.95 -6.35 4.24
C HIS A 72 1.00 -5.74 5.26
N SER A 73 1.35 -4.55 5.75
CA SER A 73 0.50 -3.78 6.65
C SER A 73 0.64 -2.31 6.32
N LEU A 74 -0.34 -1.51 6.75
CA LEU A 74 -0.24 -0.06 6.56
C LEU A 74 0.81 0.51 7.50
N SER A 75 1.61 1.45 6.98
CA SER A 75 2.43 2.30 7.82
C SER A 75 1.52 3.34 8.48
N PRO A 76 2.02 4.09 9.48
CA PRO A 76 1.25 5.23 10.03
C PRO A 76 0.84 6.22 8.95
N TYR A 77 1.70 6.45 7.95
CA TYR A 77 1.35 7.34 6.84
C TYR A 77 0.31 6.73 5.91
N GLY A 78 0.37 5.41 5.69
CA GLY A 78 -0.69 4.71 4.95
C GLY A 78 -2.04 4.85 5.63
N GLU A 79 -2.07 4.73 6.96
CA GLU A 79 -3.29 4.93 7.74
C GLU A 79 -3.84 6.34 7.58
N ARG A 80 -2.95 7.35 7.55
CA ARG A 80 -3.36 8.74 7.34
C ARG A 80 -3.98 8.95 5.97
N VAL A 81 -3.41 8.33 4.94
CA VAL A 81 -3.98 8.40 3.58
C VAL A 81 -5.38 7.80 3.56
N ILE A 82 -5.57 6.62 4.17
CA ILE A 82 -6.87 5.97 4.23
C ILE A 82 -7.88 6.86 4.97
N ASN A 83 -7.49 7.39 6.12
CA ASN A 83 -8.37 8.29 6.89
C ASN A 83 -8.75 9.52 6.09
N PHE A 84 -7.80 10.06 5.30
CA PHE A 84 -8.07 11.20 4.44
C PHE A 84 -9.08 10.86 3.35
N THR A 85 -8.95 9.68 2.72
CA THR A 85 -9.89 9.27 1.67
C THR A 85 -11.31 9.13 2.18
N ASP A 86 -11.51 8.83 3.46
CA ASP A 86 -12.83 8.75 4.07
C ASP A 86 -13.56 10.11 4.07
N LYS A 87 -12.83 11.19 3.82
CA LYS A 87 -13.43 12.54 3.77
C LYS A 87 -14.02 12.86 2.41
N PHE A 88 -13.79 11.99 1.44
CA PHE A 88 -14.38 12.14 0.11
C PHE A 88 -15.70 11.34 0.05
#